data_4d6ba101a0eee55da3e2babe1a222e83
#
_entry.id   4d6ba101a0eee55da3e2babe1a222e83
#
_cell.length_a   1.000
_cell.length_b   1.000
_cell.length_c   1.000
_cell.angle_alpha   90.00
_cell.angle_beta   90.00
_cell.angle_gamma   90.00
#
_symmetry.space_group_name_H-M   'P 1'
#
loop_
_entity.id
_entity.type
_entity.pdbx_description
1 polymer ?
#
loop_
_entity_poly.entity_id
_entity_poly.type
_entity_poly.pdbx_seq_one_letter_code
_entity_poly.pdbx_strand_id
1 'polypeptide(L)'
;RVYEILKIIKDLHLESVFQNGLTLYALDKKMLNAFYDAGVRQLVLPVESGSAKVLKHSMRKPLKLSISKRVADDCRDLGIYTNTNILIGMPGETKEDIEEGRRNLRTIHSNWFHIVCASPLVGSEMNEIAVKNNYLKGDTLGADYRKAVVETEDFTADYIQEMQYIMNLELNFIYNNDIKFGEYDQALKGLLNVIRVKKDHSFAYYYASLCF
;
A
#
# COMPACT_ATOMS: atom_id res chain seq x y z
N ARG A 1 24.75 11.50 0.94
CA ARG A 1 23.66 12.49 0.59
C ARG A 1 22.41 12.29 1.46
N VAL A 2 21.83 11.07 1.58
CA VAL A 2 20.59 10.88 2.40
C VAL A 2 20.84 11.24 3.86
N TYR A 3 21.92 10.74 4.47
CA TYR A 3 22.27 11.08 5.87
C TYR A 3 22.52 12.57 6.09
N GLU A 4 23.08 13.28 5.12
CA GLU A 4 23.28 14.75 5.19
C GLU A 4 21.94 15.48 5.19
N ILE A 5 21.00 15.04 4.33
CA ILE A 5 19.63 15.59 4.29
C ILE A 5 18.91 15.33 5.61
N LEU A 6 18.98 14.09 6.12
CA LEU A 6 18.36 13.74 7.41
C LEU A 6 18.95 14.54 8.56
N LYS A 7 20.26 14.83 8.53
CA LYS A 7 20.89 15.72 9.51
C LYS A 7 20.32 17.13 9.44
N ILE A 8 20.18 17.70 8.24
CA ILE A 8 19.59 19.04 8.06
C ILE A 8 18.14 19.06 8.57
N ILE A 9 17.34 18.07 8.25
CA ILE A 9 15.96 17.92 8.74
C ILE A 9 15.93 17.94 10.26
N LYS A 10 16.82 17.18 10.90
CA LYS A 10 16.96 17.12 12.36
C LYS A 10 17.38 18.46 12.96
N ASP A 11 18.45 19.06 12.43
CA ASP A 11 19.04 20.30 12.95
C ASP A 11 18.08 21.49 12.83
N LEU A 12 17.23 21.50 11.80
CA LEU A 12 16.21 22.51 11.58
C LEU A 12 14.84 22.17 12.18
N HIS A 13 14.70 21.03 12.86
CA HIS A 13 13.43 20.54 13.44
C HIS A 13 12.27 20.50 12.43
N LEU A 14 12.56 20.11 11.18
CA LEU A 14 11.55 20.06 10.12
C LEU A 14 10.67 18.81 10.26
N GLU A 15 9.37 19.01 10.15
CA GLU A 15 8.45 17.90 9.91
C GLU A 15 8.57 17.44 8.46
N SER A 16 8.84 16.15 8.26
CA SER A 16 9.14 15.60 6.94
C SER A 16 8.28 14.40 6.62
N VAL A 17 7.69 14.42 5.42
CA VAL A 17 6.84 13.34 4.89
C VAL A 17 7.42 12.81 3.58
N PHE A 18 7.55 11.48 3.46
CA PHE A 18 8.07 10.79 2.28
C PHE A 18 6.91 10.07 1.57
N GLN A 19 6.09 10.85 0.85
CA GLN A 19 4.84 10.35 0.25
C GLN A 19 5.06 9.41 -0.94
N ASN A 20 6.12 9.63 -1.73
CA ASN A 20 6.35 8.84 -2.95
C ASN A 20 7.05 7.49 -2.68
N GLY A 21 7.23 7.15 -1.41
CA GLY A 21 7.92 5.94 -1.00
C GLY A 21 9.43 5.98 -1.25
N LEU A 22 10.12 5.05 -0.62
CA LEU A 22 11.55 4.88 -0.71
C LEU A 22 11.88 3.47 -1.22
N THR A 23 13.03 3.30 -1.85
CA THR A 23 13.49 1.98 -2.28
C THR A 23 13.69 1.08 -1.07
N LEU A 24 12.84 0.05 -0.90
CA LEU A 24 12.82 -0.81 0.29
C LEU A 24 14.15 -1.53 0.54
N TYR A 25 14.90 -1.86 -0.51
CA TYR A 25 16.25 -2.44 -0.37
C TYR A 25 17.24 -1.53 0.37
N ALA A 26 17.07 -0.20 0.28
CA ALA A 26 17.94 0.77 0.93
C ALA A 26 17.55 1.04 2.39
N LEU A 27 16.37 0.56 2.82
CA LEU A 27 15.87 0.74 4.18
C LEU A 27 16.36 -0.39 5.09
N ASP A 28 17.65 -0.40 5.42
CA ASP A 28 18.19 -1.23 6.49
C ASP A 28 17.95 -0.58 7.86
N LYS A 29 18.23 -1.32 8.95
CA LYS A 29 18.06 -0.81 10.32
C LYS A 29 18.82 0.50 10.56
N LYS A 30 20.03 0.65 10.00
CA LYS A 30 20.83 1.86 10.15
C LYS A 30 20.15 3.05 9.49
N MET A 31 19.61 2.87 8.28
CA MET A 31 18.88 3.90 7.57
C MET A 31 17.58 4.27 8.31
N LEU A 32 16.81 3.28 8.76
CA LEU A 32 15.57 3.51 9.49
C LEU A 32 15.80 4.24 10.82
N ASN A 33 16.87 3.90 11.56
CA ASN A 33 17.27 4.67 12.75
C ASN A 33 17.59 6.13 12.40
N ALA A 34 18.30 6.39 11.29
CA ALA A 34 18.61 7.75 10.88
C ALA A 34 17.35 8.55 10.50
N PHE A 35 16.34 7.92 9.88
CA PHE A 35 15.02 8.51 9.66
C PHE A 35 14.33 8.83 10.98
N TYR A 36 14.29 7.87 11.91
CA TYR A 36 13.68 8.06 13.22
C TYR A 36 14.35 9.19 14.01
N ASP A 37 15.69 9.24 14.04
CA ASP A 37 16.49 10.28 14.72
C ASP A 37 16.30 11.66 14.09
N ALA A 38 15.97 11.72 12.81
CA ALA A 38 15.60 12.95 12.10
C ALA A 38 14.15 13.40 12.34
N GLY A 39 13.39 12.68 13.18
CA GLY A 39 12.00 13.04 13.49
C GLY A 39 10.95 12.43 12.57
N VAL A 40 11.34 11.58 11.60
CA VAL A 40 10.38 10.87 10.72
C VAL A 40 9.63 9.83 11.53
N ARG A 41 8.30 9.88 11.48
CA ARG A 41 7.39 8.98 12.21
C ARG A 41 6.43 8.21 11.29
N GLN A 42 6.50 8.47 9.99
CA GLN A 42 5.67 7.80 9.00
C GLN A 42 6.45 7.59 7.70
N LEU A 43 6.31 6.41 7.12
CA LEU A 43 6.86 6.07 5.80
C LEU A 43 5.81 5.39 4.93
N VAL A 44 5.88 5.68 3.62
CA VAL A 44 5.14 4.95 2.60
C VAL A 44 6.02 3.83 2.07
N LEU A 45 5.51 2.59 2.11
CA LEU A 45 6.18 1.39 1.60
C LEU A 45 5.60 1.03 0.22
N PRO A 46 6.32 1.30 -0.89
CA PRO A 46 5.85 1.00 -2.23
C PRO A 46 6.06 -0.48 -2.55
N VAL A 47 5.25 -1.35 -1.96
CA VAL A 47 5.30 -2.81 -2.22
C VAL A 47 4.73 -3.14 -3.59
N GLU A 48 3.65 -2.47 -3.96
CA GLU A 48 2.91 -2.49 -5.24
C GLU A 48 2.11 -3.77 -5.47
N SER A 49 2.66 -4.96 -5.24
CA SER A 49 1.92 -6.22 -5.38
C SER A 49 2.37 -7.25 -4.35
N GLY A 50 1.45 -8.11 -3.92
CA GLY A 50 1.75 -9.29 -3.12
C GLY A 50 2.09 -10.53 -3.97
N SER A 51 1.99 -10.47 -5.32
CA SER A 51 2.43 -11.54 -6.21
C SER A 51 3.86 -11.30 -6.70
N ALA A 52 4.74 -12.27 -6.46
CA ALA A 52 6.11 -12.22 -6.95
C ALA A 52 6.18 -12.23 -8.49
N LYS A 53 5.23 -12.91 -9.14
CA LYS A 53 5.10 -12.94 -10.61
C LYS A 53 4.75 -11.55 -11.15
N VAL A 54 3.75 -10.89 -10.58
CA VAL A 54 3.33 -9.54 -10.99
C VAL A 54 4.46 -8.53 -10.78
N LEU A 55 5.11 -8.54 -9.63
CA LEU A 55 6.26 -7.68 -9.35
C LEU A 55 7.36 -7.85 -10.41
N LYS A 56 7.68 -9.09 -10.77
CA LYS A 56 8.78 -9.39 -11.70
C LYS A 56 8.43 -9.09 -13.15
N HIS A 57 7.25 -9.53 -13.61
CA HIS A 57 6.93 -9.57 -15.04
C HIS A 57 6.08 -8.38 -15.50
N SER A 58 5.06 -7.99 -14.72
CA SER A 58 4.18 -6.87 -15.09
C SER A 58 4.76 -5.52 -14.68
N MET A 59 5.28 -5.43 -13.43
CA MET A 59 5.81 -4.18 -12.89
C MET A 59 7.32 -4.00 -13.10
N ARG A 60 8.05 -5.06 -13.50
CA ARG A 60 9.51 -5.09 -13.62
C ARG A 60 10.22 -4.55 -12.38
N LYS A 61 9.63 -4.78 -11.24
CA LYS A 61 10.12 -4.32 -9.94
C LYS A 61 10.85 -5.46 -9.25
N PRO A 62 12.18 -5.39 -9.09
CA PRO A 62 12.97 -6.48 -8.50
C PRO A 62 12.83 -6.50 -6.97
N LEU A 63 11.60 -6.50 -6.46
CA LEU A 63 11.31 -6.50 -5.02
C LEU A 63 10.97 -7.93 -4.56
N LYS A 64 11.68 -8.40 -3.53
CA LYS A 64 11.33 -9.63 -2.82
C LYS A 64 10.40 -9.28 -1.64
N LEU A 65 9.28 -9.97 -1.50
CA LEU A 65 8.31 -9.73 -0.42
C LEU A 65 8.92 -9.90 0.98
N SER A 66 9.95 -10.73 1.13
CA SER A 66 10.72 -10.83 2.38
C SER A 66 11.37 -9.52 2.81
N ILE A 67 11.77 -8.68 1.85
CA ILE A 67 12.31 -7.35 2.14
C ILE A 67 11.20 -6.42 2.65
N SER A 68 10.02 -6.46 2.01
CA SER A 68 8.86 -5.67 2.45
C SER A 68 8.46 -6.03 3.87
N LYS A 69 8.42 -7.33 4.18
CA LYS A 69 8.12 -7.83 5.53
C LYS A 69 9.15 -7.31 6.54
N ARG A 70 10.44 -7.51 6.27
CA ARG A 70 11.52 -7.05 7.16
C ARG A 70 11.44 -5.54 7.40
N VAL A 71 11.23 -4.73 6.34
CA VAL A 71 11.14 -3.27 6.50
C VAL A 71 9.94 -2.85 7.33
N ALA A 72 8.78 -3.51 7.13
CA ALA A 72 7.59 -3.24 7.94
C ALA A 72 7.83 -3.58 9.43
N ASP A 73 8.45 -4.75 9.70
CA ASP A 73 8.80 -5.18 11.05
C ASP A 73 9.81 -4.22 11.71
N ASP A 74 10.90 -3.85 11.01
CA ASP A 74 11.91 -2.91 11.50
C ASP A 74 11.32 -1.50 11.76
N CYS A 75 10.37 -1.04 10.93
CA CYS A 75 9.65 0.22 11.16
C CYS A 75 8.79 0.15 12.41
N ARG A 76 8.05 -0.93 12.60
CA ARG A 76 7.19 -1.14 13.78
C ARG A 76 8.02 -1.15 15.05
N ASP A 77 9.14 -1.88 15.09
CA ASP A 77 10.06 -1.93 16.23
C ASP A 77 10.58 -0.52 16.61
N LEU A 78 10.72 0.38 15.64
CA LEU A 78 11.15 1.77 15.87
C LEU A 78 9.99 2.74 16.15
N GLY A 79 8.73 2.31 16.08
CA GLY A 79 7.58 3.19 16.19
C GLY A 79 7.38 4.12 14.98
N ILE A 80 7.83 3.70 13.80
CA ILE A 80 7.57 4.38 12.53
C ILE A 80 6.30 3.79 11.91
N TYR A 81 5.25 4.59 11.78
CA TYR A 81 4.01 4.20 11.12
C TYR A 81 4.23 3.91 9.64
N THR A 82 3.71 2.80 9.15
CA THR A 82 3.86 2.41 7.75
C THR A 82 2.53 2.37 7.02
N ASN A 83 2.50 2.97 5.83
CA ASN A 83 1.39 2.87 4.89
C ASN A 83 1.89 2.16 3.62
N THR A 84 1.38 0.96 3.37
CA THR A 84 1.82 0.13 2.25
C THR A 84 0.92 0.33 1.04
N ASN A 85 1.50 0.78 -0.08
CA ASN A 85 0.79 0.95 -1.34
C ASN A 85 0.76 -0.37 -2.12
N ILE A 86 -0.44 -0.71 -2.59
CA ILE A 86 -0.74 -1.90 -3.40
C ILE A 86 -1.55 -1.48 -4.62
N LEU A 87 -1.18 -1.98 -5.78
CA LEU A 87 -1.82 -1.77 -7.05
C LEU A 87 -2.33 -3.11 -7.58
N ILE A 88 -3.60 -3.19 -7.98
CA ILE A 88 -4.23 -4.39 -8.57
C ILE A 88 -4.90 -4.06 -9.89
N GLY A 89 -5.10 -5.07 -10.74
CA GLY A 89 -5.75 -4.91 -12.04
C GLY A 89 -4.78 -4.48 -13.14
N MET A 90 -3.50 -4.87 -13.05
CA MET A 90 -2.50 -4.64 -14.10
C MET A 90 -2.75 -5.55 -15.30
N PRO A 91 -2.54 -5.10 -16.55
CA PRO A 91 -2.44 -6.01 -17.69
C PRO A 91 -1.43 -7.12 -17.44
N GLY A 92 -1.84 -8.39 -17.65
CA GLY A 92 -1.04 -9.59 -17.39
C GLY A 92 -1.08 -10.11 -15.95
N GLU A 93 -1.82 -9.47 -15.05
CA GLU A 93 -2.18 -10.01 -13.75
C GLU A 93 -3.38 -10.95 -13.91
N THR A 94 -3.42 -12.06 -13.16
CA THR A 94 -4.54 -13.00 -13.15
C THR A 94 -5.28 -12.96 -11.80
N LYS A 95 -6.47 -13.56 -11.73
CA LYS A 95 -7.21 -13.74 -10.47
C LYS A 95 -6.40 -14.52 -9.45
N GLU A 96 -5.65 -15.52 -9.89
CA GLU A 96 -4.77 -16.34 -9.04
C GLU A 96 -3.61 -15.51 -8.48
N ASP A 97 -3.05 -14.57 -9.27
CA ASP A 97 -2.01 -13.64 -8.82
C ASP A 97 -2.57 -12.70 -7.72
N ILE A 98 -3.81 -12.23 -7.87
CA ILE A 98 -4.48 -11.39 -6.86
C ILE A 98 -4.70 -12.19 -5.57
N GLU A 99 -5.18 -13.43 -5.67
CA GLU A 99 -5.39 -14.31 -4.51
C GLU A 99 -4.07 -14.68 -3.81
N GLU A 100 -3.00 -14.93 -4.56
CA GLU A 100 -1.65 -15.09 -4.01
C GLU A 100 -1.24 -13.82 -3.27
N GLY A 101 -1.44 -12.66 -3.91
CA GLY A 101 -1.16 -11.35 -3.35
C GLY A 101 -1.87 -11.12 -2.02
N ARG A 102 -3.17 -11.39 -1.94
CA ARG A 102 -3.96 -11.29 -0.71
C ARG A 102 -3.35 -12.10 0.44
N ARG A 103 -2.98 -13.37 0.18
CA ARG A 103 -2.36 -14.23 1.20
C ARG A 103 -1.02 -13.70 1.67
N ASN A 104 -0.17 -13.27 0.74
CA ASN A 104 1.17 -12.78 1.05
C ASN A 104 1.14 -11.44 1.81
N LEU A 105 0.24 -10.52 1.45
CA LEU A 105 0.12 -9.21 2.09
C LEU A 105 -0.27 -9.31 3.56
N ARG A 106 -1.06 -10.32 3.98
CA ARG A 106 -1.37 -10.59 5.39
C ARG A 106 -0.14 -10.90 6.25
N THR A 107 0.99 -11.22 5.63
CA THR A 107 2.26 -11.49 6.32
C THR A 107 3.15 -10.26 6.45
N ILE A 108 2.77 -9.13 5.85
CA ILE A 108 3.49 -7.85 5.96
C ILE A 108 2.83 -7.04 7.08
N HIS A 109 3.57 -6.77 8.14
CA HIS A 109 3.04 -6.15 9.36
C HIS A 109 2.98 -4.60 9.27
N SER A 110 2.49 -4.08 8.14
CA SER A 110 2.24 -2.64 7.95
C SER A 110 1.05 -2.19 8.82
N ASN A 111 1.06 -0.92 9.26
CA ASN A 111 -0.04 -0.35 10.04
C ASN A 111 -1.29 -0.17 9.18
N TRP A 112 -1.10 0.26 7.91
CA TRP A 112 -2.20 0.46 6.98
C TRP A 112 -1.82 0.06 5.56
N PHE A 113 -2.81 -0.37 4.77
CA PHE A 113 -2.66 -0.70 3.35
C PHE A 113 -3.53 0.23 2.51
N HIS A 114 -2.91 0.84 1.51
CA HIS A 114 -3.59 1.64 0.50
C HIS A 114 -3.70 0.83 -0.79
N ILE A 115 -4.87 0.26 -1.03
CA ILE A 115 -5.13 -0.60 -2.18
C ILE A 115 -5.82 0.23 -3.25
N VAL A 116 -5.21 0.30 -4.43
CA VAL A 116 -5.65 1.10 -5.56
C VAL A 116 -5.78 0.25 -6.82
N CYS A 117 -6.67 0.69 -7.72
CA CYS A 117 -6.82 0.09 -9.03
C CYS A 117 -5.76 0.63 -9.99
N ALA A 118 -5.25 -0.24 -10.86
CA ALA A 118 -4.34 0.17 -11.92
C ALA A 118 -5.02 1.16 -12.86
N SER A 119 -4.41 2.34 -12.99
CA SER A 119 -4.91 3.42 -13.84
C SER A 119 -3.89 3.75 -14.92
N PRO A 120 -4.14 3.34 -16.18
CA PRO A 120 -3.21 3.56 -17.29
C PRO A 120 -3.07 5.04 -17.63
N LEU A 121 -1.94 5.65 -17.22
CA LEU A 121 -1.66 7.05 -17.53
C LEU A 121 -1.22 7.20 -18.98
N VAL A 122 -1.75 8.19 -19.68
CA VAL A 122 -1.38 8.50 -21.06
C VAL A 122 0.14 8.70 -21.17
N GLY A 123 0.76 8.02 -22.13
CA GLY A 123 2.22 8.03 -22.33
C GLY A 123 2.98 6.99 -21.52
N SER A 124 2.31 6.19 -20.68
CA SER A 124 2.93 5.04 -20.02
C SER A 124 2.83 3.78 -20.89
N GLU A 125 3.81 2.86 -20.74
CA GLU A 125 3.77 1.54 -21.40
C GLU A 125 2.48 0.76 -21.06
N MET A 126 2.00 0.87 -19.83
CA MET A 126 0.73 0.27 -19.42
C MET A 126 -0.45 0.80 -20.25
N ASN A 127 -0.48 2.10 -20.54
CA ASN A 127 -1.51 2.70 -21.37
C ASN A 127 -1.40 2.20 -22.82
N GLU A 128 -0.18 2.12 -23.37
CA GLU A 128 0.06 1.58 -24.71
C GLU A 128 -0.44 0.14 -24.85
N ILE A 129 -0.14 -0.72 -23.85
CA ILE A 129 -0.62 -2.10 -23.79
C ILE A 129 -2.14 -2.14 -23.72
N ALA A 130 -2.74 -1.32 -22.85
CA ALA A 130 -4.19 -1.32 -22.64
C ALA A 130 -4.95 -0.82 -23.88
N VAL A 131 -4.45 0.20 -24.56
CA VAL A 131 -5.02 0.70 -25.84
C VAL A 131 -4.87 -0.34 -26.95
N LYS A 132 -3.67 -0.90 -27.12
CA LYS A 132 -3.37 -1.88 -28.18
C LYS A 132 -4.25 -3.13 -28.09
N ASN A 133 -4.54 -3.60 -26.87
CA ASN A 133 -5.32 -4.82 -26.62
C ASN A 133 -6.80 -4.54 -26.34
N ASN A 134 -7.24 -3.28 -26.44
CA ASN A 134 -8.62 -2.87 -26.17
C ASN A 134 -9.08 -3.21 -24.73
N TYR A 135 -8.20 -3.04 -23.76
CA TYR A 135 -8.46 -3.34 -22.33
C TYR A 135 -9.09 -2.17 -21.56
N LEU A 136 -9.19 -0.99 -22.16
CA LEU A 136 -9.75 0.18 -21.50
C LEU A 136 -11.28 0.14 -21.51
N LYS A 137 -11.90 0.30 -20.35
CA LYS A 137 -13.35 0.33 -20.19
C LYS A 137 -13.83 1.72 -19.76
N GLY A 138 -14.73 2.30 -20.53
CA GLY A 138 -15.31 3.61 -20.26
C GLY A 138 -14.38 4.78 -20.55
N ASP A 139 -14.71 5.95 -19.98
CA ASP A 139 -13.87 7.15 -20.08
C ASP A 139 -12.71 7.06 -19.11
N THR A 140 -11.50 7.02 -19.65
CA THR A 140 -10.24 6.96 -18.88
C THR A 140 -9.59 8.34 -18.70
N LEU A 141 -10.12 9.37 -19.36
CA LEU A 141 -9.71 10.76 -19.14
C LEU A 141 -10.27 11.25 -17.80
N GLY A 142 -9.43 11.29 -16.80
CA GLY A 142 -9.84 11.63 -15.43
C GLY A 142 -10.12 10.43 -14.54
N ALA A 143 -9.82 9.21 -14.99
CA ALA A 143 -9.80 8.05 -14.11
C ALA A 143 -8.80 8.25 -12.97
N ASP A 144 -9.26 8.04 -11.75
CA ASP A 144 -8.42 8.02 -10.56
C ASP A 144 -8.18 6.55 -10.11
N TYR A 145 -7.24 6.34 -9.20
CA TYR A 145 -6.88 5.00 -8.70
C TYR A 145 -7.97 4.33 -7.86
N ARG A 146 -9.14 4.96 -7.70
CA ARG A 146 -10.27 4.41 -6.94
C ARG A 146 -11.22 3.64 -7.83
N LYS A 147 -11.13 3.85 -9.16
CA LYS A 147 -12.00 3.23 -10.15
C LYS A 147 -11.19 2.30 -11.04
N ALA A 148 -11.63 1.05 -11.14
CA ALA A 148 -11.09 0.10 -12.10
C ALA A 148 -11.54 0.46 -13.52
N VAL A 149 -10.58 0.62 -14.41
CA VAL A 149 -10.80 0.99 -15.83
C VAL A 149 -10.10 0.03 -16.79
N VAL A 150 -9.47 -1.02 -16.27
CA VAL A 150 -8.81 -2.07 -17.05
C VAL A 150 -9.63 -3.34 -16.94
N GLU A 151 -9.88 -3.96 -18.09
CA GLU A 151 -10.53 -5.27 -18.23
C GLU A 151 -9.73 -6.10 -19.22
N THR A 152 -9.44 -7.34 -18.87
CA THR A 152 -8.63 -8.27 -19.67
C THR A 152 -9.38 -9.58 -19.84
N GLU A 153 -8.75 -10.57 -20.48
CA GLU A 153 -9.30 -11.93 -20.55
C GLU A 153 -9.32 -12.61 -19.16
N ASP A 154 -8.46 -12.19 -18.25
CA ASP A 154 -8.30 -12.79 -16.92
C ASP A 154 -9.27 -12.21 -15.89
N PHE A 155 -9.69 -10.93 -16.04
CA PHE A 155 -10.58 -10.26 -15.09
C PHE A 155 -11.41 -9.15 -15.71
N THR A 156 -12.57 -8.86 -15.11
CA THR A 156 -13.39 -7.68 -15.42
C THR A 156 -13.03 -6.49 -14.52
N ALA A 157 -13.34 -5.29 -14.97
CA ALA A 157 -13.16 -4.08 -14.15
C ALA A 157 -13.99 -4.14 -12.86
N ASP A 158 -15.21 -4.69 -12.93
CA ASP A 158 -16.07 -4.87 -11.75
C ASP A 158 -15.45 -5.83 -10.73
N TYR A 159 -14.82 -6.93 -11.18
CA TYR A 159 -14.08 -7.83 -10.29
C TYR A 159 -12.93 -7.12 -9.58
N ILE A 160 -12.14 -6.31 -10.30
CA ILE A 160 -11.04 -5.54 -9.69
C ILE A 160 -11.56 -4.53 -8.67
N GLN A 161 -12.67 -3.86 -8.99
CA GLN A 161 -13.30 -2.91 -8.07
C GLN A 161 -13.79 -3.59 -6.78
N GLU A 162 -14.40 -4.77 -6.91
CA GLU A 162 -14.82 -5.58 -5.77
C GLU A 162 -13.62 -6.07 -4.94
N MET A 163 -12.59 -6.57 -5.61
CA MET A 163 -11.36 -7.06 -4.95
C MET A 163 -10.62 -5.95 -4.21
N GLN A 164 -10.55 -4.74 -4.77
CA GLN A 164 -9.99 -3.56 -4.10
C GLN A 164 -10.71 -3.30 -2.77
N TYR A 165 -12.04 -3.36 -2.78
CA TYR A 165 -12.85 -3.16 -1.58
C TYR A 165 -12.66 -4.30 -0.56
N ILE A 166 -12.72 -5.56 -1.00
CA ILE A 166 -12.52 -6.74 -0.15
C ILE A 166 -11.14 -6.71 0.51
N MET A 167 -10.08 -6.49 -0.26
CA MET A 167 -8.71 -6.42 0.27
C MET A 167 -8.53 -5.27 1.25
N ASN A 168 -9.19 -4.13 1.01
CA ASN A 168 -9.18 -3.02 1.95
C ASN A 168 -9.80 -3.43 3.30
N LEU A 169 -10.97 -4.08 3.29
CA LEU A 169 -11.62 -4.57 4.50
C LEU A 169 -10.77 -5.63 5.21
N GLU A 170 -10.19 -6.55 4.46
CA GLU A 170 -9.37 -7.61 5.04
C GLU A 170 -8.12 -7.08 5.72
N LEU A 171 -7.31 -6.29 5.01
CA LEU A 171 -5.99 -5.90 5.48
C LEU A 171 -6.03 -4.79 6.54
N ASN A 172 -7.03 -3.89 6.45
CA ASN A 172 -7.10 -2.75 7.37
C ASN A 172 -8.07 -2.94 8.55
N PHE A 173 -8.96 -3.95 8.49
CA PHE A 173 -9.91 -4.21 9.58
C PHE A 173 -9.77 -5.64 10.09
N ILE A 174 -10.08 -6.66 9.29
CA ILE A 174 -10.11 -8.07 9.75
C ILE A 174 -8.73 -8.54 10.22
N TYR A 175 -7.68 -8.24 9.45
CA TYR A 175 -6.27 -8.56 9.75
C TYR A 175 -5.47 -7.31 10.14
N ASN A 176 -6.12 -6.35 10.83
CA ASN A 176 -5.44 -5.14 11.29
C ASN A 176 -4.24 -5.49 12.19
N ASN A 177 -3.05 -5.10 11.75
CA ASN A 177 -1.82 -5.47 12.44
C ASN A 177 -1.67 -4.74 13.78
N ASP A 178 -2.16 -3.50 13.91
CA ASP A 178 -2.05 -2.75 15.16
C ASP A 178 -2.90 -3.42 16.27
N ILE A 179 -4.12 -3.88 15.93
CA ILE A 179 -4.95 -4.67 16.84
C ILE A 179 -4.27 -6.00 17.16
N LYS A 180 -3.74 -6.70 16.15
CA LYS A 180 -3.05 -7.98 16.30
C LYS A 180 -1.86 -7.90 17.27
N PHE A 181 -1.14 -6.79 17.25
CA PHE A 181 0.03 -6.56 18.12
C PHE A 181 -0.30 -5.83 19.43
N GLY A 182 -1.59 -5.54 19.71
CA GLY A 182 -2.03 -4.86 20.93
C GLY A 182 -1.74 -3.36 20.93
N GLU A 183 -1.47 -2.76 19.78
CA GLU A 183 -1.22 -1.33 19.63
C GLU A 183 -2.56 -0.58 19.43
N TYR A 184 -3.46 -0.73 20.40
CA TYR A 184 -4.85 -0.28 20.32
C TYR A 184 -4.99 1.23 20.09
N ASP A 185 -4.15 2.05 20.73
CA ASP A 185 -4.17 3.51 20.53
C ASP A 185 -3.85 3.89 19.06
N GLN A 186 -2.92 3.16 18.44
CA GLN A 186 -2.54 3.38 17.05
C GLN A 186 -3.64 2.91 16.10
N ALA A 187 -4.21 1.73 16.34
CA ALA A 187 -5.36 1.21 15.61
C ALA A 187 -6.54 2.18 15.67
N LEU A 188 -6.88 2.65 16.88
CA LEU A 188 -8.00 3.55 17.12
C LEU A 188 -7.88 4.86 16.32
N LYS A 189 -6.68 5.45 16.24
CA LYS A 189 -6.45 6.67 15.42
C LYS A 189 -6.83 6.45 13.95
N GLY A 190 -6.40 5.33 13.36
CA GLY A 190 -6.73 4.97 11.97
C GLY A 190 -8.24 4.75 11.78
N LEU A 191 -8.86 3.98 12.67
CA LEU A 191 -10.29 3.64 12.62
C LEU A 191 -11.19 4.86 12.83
N LEU A 192 -10.85 5.75 13.77
CA LEU A 192 -11.57 7.01 13.98
C LEU A 192 -11.46 7.95 12.78
N ASN A 193 -10.30 7.95 12.09
CA ASN A 193 -10.18 8.71 10.85
C ASN A 193 -11.11 8.18 9.75
N VAL A 194 -11.28 6.86 9.63
CA VAL A 194 -12.27 6.26 8.72
C VAL A 194 -13.70 6.70 9.10
N ILE A 195 -14.06 6.60 10.37
CA ILE A 195 -15.38 7.01 10.87
C ILE A 195 -15.65 8.50 10.58
N ARG A 196 -14.63 9.35 10.75
CA ARG A 196 -14.74 10.79 10.45
C ARG A 196 -15.08 11.06 8.99
N VAL A 197 -14.50 10.28 8.06
CA VAL A 197 -14.72 10.44 6.61
C VAL A 197 -15.99 9.74 6.16
N LYS A 198 -16.28 8.54 6.69
CA LYS A 198 -17.43 7.71 6.35
C LYS A 198 -18.18 7.30 7.62
N LYS A 199 -19.17 8.10 7.99
CA LYS A 199 -19.91 7.99 9.25
C LYS A 199 -20.77 6.72 9.40
N ASP A 200 -21.02 6.00 8.31
CA ASP A 200 -21.79 4.76 8.27
C ASP A 200 -20.93 3.50 8.06
N HIS A 201 -19.62 3.59 8.30
CA HIS A 201 -18.69 2.49 8.10
C HIS A 201 -18.72 1.49 9.26
N SER A 202 -19.59 0.48 9.19
CA SER A 202 -19.84 -0.50 10.26
C SER A 202 -18.59 -1.24 10.76
N PHE A 203 -17.71 -1.66 9.84
CA PHE A 203 -16.43 -2.29 10.22
C PHE A 203 -15.54 -1.36 11.06
N ALA A 204 -15.47 -0.08 10.72
CA ALA A 204 -14.66 0.86 11.49
C ALA A 204 -15.17 1.02 12.92
N TYR A 205 -16.49 1.10 13.12
CA TYR A 205 -17.08 1.12 14.46
C TYR A 205 -16.85 -0.16 15.23
N TYR A 206 -17.05 -1.32 14.60
CA TYR A 206 -16.85 -2.60 15.23
C TYR A 206 -15.40 -2.76 15.73
N TYR A 207 -14.41 -2.56 14.82
CA TYR A 207 -13.01 -2.72 15.20
C TYR A 207 -12.51 -1.62 16.15
N ALA A 208 -13.04 -0.38 16.05
CA ALA A 208 -12.75 0.66 17.03
C ALA A 208 -13.23 0.25 18.43
N SER A 209 -14.40 -0.39 18.56
CA SER A 209 -14.90 -0.85 19.86
C SER A 209 -14.04 -1.93 20.51
N LEU A 210 -13.22 -2.65 19.74
CA LEU A 210 -12.27 -3.65 20.28
C LEU A 210 -10.99 -3.01 20.86
N CYS A 211 -10.78 -1.71 20.61
CA CYS A 211 -9.61 -0.97 21.08
C CYS A 211 -9.83 -0.29 22.46
N PHE A 212 -11.03 -0.40 23.02
CA PHE A 212 -11.39 0.09 24.35
C PHE A 212 -11.41 -1.05 25.38
#